data_142f576edf9384f146dab3d3a9f83b91
#
_entry.id   142f576edf9384f146dab3d3a9f83b91
#
_cell.length_a   1.000
_cell.length_b   1.000
_cell.length_c   1.000
_cell.angle_alpha   90.00
_cell.angle_beta   90.00
_cell.angle_gamma   90.00
#
_symmetry.space_group_name_H-M   'P 1'
#
loop_
_entity.id
_entity.type
_entity.pdbx_description
1 polymer ?
#
loop_
_entity_poly.entity_id
_entity_poly.type
_entity_poly.pdbx_seq_one_letter_code
_entity_poly.pdbx_strand_id
1 'polypeptide(L)'
;MNAPALAGALALALGALQTPAFVHSAAWPLPLATTAALVWLLARTRGAVRAAGLGWAYGTGWLAAGVWWLYVSMHRYGHIAAPLAALAVLVLAAFLALYLAAACAAFARWRSGHWGRDARLFAALWLLAELARGVLFTGFPWLAAGYSQVDAPLAALAPWVGVYGIGAVMAWWAAALAGLVVSRGRAWHSAATGALAVAALAVLGPGEHSRAAGALPVTLVQTDVPQDEKFASARMAATLAALARELLAVQRGLVIVPETAVPLLPGQLEDFAPGYWRALRSHFDVAGRAALVGVPLGDFERGYTNSVLGLEAGAAEYRYDKHHLVPFGEFIPRGFRWFTELMHIPLGDFARGVPDAASFAFDAQRIAPTICYEDLFGEEIARRFADASRAPTVIANLSNIAWFGDTAAVPQHLAISRLRALEFQRPVVRATNTGATAIIDHRGRVQGELAPFTRARLEGVVQGRDGLTPYAAWVSRVGLWPLAAVAAMAAAWAALRAPCRAVAGWPWRGRREAAAR
;
A
#
# COMPACT_ATOMS: atom_id res chain seq x y z
N MET A 1 6.20 20.32 31.58
CA MET A 1 6.35 20.43 30.11
C MET A 1 5.78 21.76 29.67
N ASN A 2 6.51 22.52 28.80
CA ASN A 2 6.00 23.76 28.25
C ASN A 2 4.85 23.47 27.25
N ALA A 3 3.88 24.38 27.13
CA ALA A 3 2.71 24.20 26.25
C ALA A 3 3.03 23.72 24.80
N PRO A 4 4.12 24.15 24.15
CA PRO A 4 4.53 23.63 22.84
C PRO A 4 4.97 22.15 22.86
N ALA A 5 5.67 21.72 23.91
CA ALA A 5 6.12 20.33 24.05
C ALA A 5 4.92 19.38 24.27
N LEU A 6 3.93 19.83 25.05
CA LEU A 6 2.69 19.09 25.26
C LEU A 6 1.90 18.91 23.94
N ALA A 7 1.81 19.97 23.11
CA ALA A 7 1.15 19.90 21.81
C ALA A 7 1.87 18.95 20.85
N GLY A 8 3.21 18.92 20.86
CA GLY A 8 4.00 17.96 20.08
C GLY A 8 3.79 16.52 20.54
N ALA A 9 3.82 16.27 21.83
CA ALA A 9 3.55 14.93 22.40
C ALA A 9 2.12 14.46 22.07
N LEU A 10 1.14 15.35 22.15
CA LEU A 10 -0.24 15.05 21.76
C LEU A 10 -0.34 14.73 20.27
N ALA A 11 0.33 15.50 19.40
CA ALA A 11 0.33 15.25 17.97
C ALA A 11 0.94 13.87 17.64
N LEU A 12 2.05 13.50 18.28
CA LEU A 12 2.68 12.19 18.14
C LEU A 12 1.73 11.07 18.59
N ALA A 13 1.09 11.22 19.74
CA ALA A 13 0.12 10.24 20.25
C ALA A 13 -1.10 10.10 19.32
N LEU A 14 -1.62 11.21 18.77
CA LEU A 14 -2.72 11.20 17.80
C LEU A 14 -2.31 10.49 16.50
N GLY A 15 -1.08 10.70 16.04
CA GLY A 15 -0.54 9.97 14.88
C GLY A 15 -0.48 8.47 15.12
N ALA A 16 0.02 8.04 16.27
CA ALA A 16 0.06 6.62 16.63
C ALA A 16 -1.36 6.02 16.79
N LEU A 17 -2.29 6.76 17.36
CA LEU A 17 -3.65 6.30 17.64
C LEU A 17 -4.46 5.93 16.39
N GLN A 18 -4.14 6.44 15.21
CA GLN A 18 -4.87 6.06 13.98
C GLN A 18 -4.49 4.67 13.44
N THR A 19 -3.36 4.09 13.86
CA THR A 19 -2.83 2.86 13.27
C THR A 19 -3.72 1.63 13.40
N PRO A 20 -4.55 1.45 14.45
CA PRO A 20 -5.51 0.35 14.51
C PRO A 20 -6.47 0.28 13.31
N ALA A 21 -6.77 1.41 12.66
CA ALA A 21 -7.65 1.45 11.50
C ALA A 21 -7.07 0.77 10.24
N PHE A 22 -5.77 0.52 10.21
CA PHE A 22 -5.11 -0.21 9.13
C PHE A 22 -5.10 -1.73 9.35
N VAL A 23 -5.62 -2.19 10.49
CA VAL A 23 -5.71 -3.60 10.89
C VAL A 23 -7.15 -4.01 11.14
N HIS A 24 -7.93 -3.14 11.78
CA HIS A 24 -9.31 -3.40 12.19
C HIS A 24 -10.27 -2.47 11.46
N SER A 25 -11.09 -3.03 10.60
CA SER A 25 -12.02 -2.28 9.74
C SER A 25 -13.00 -1.39 10.53
N ALA A 26 -13.45 -1.85 11.70
CA ALA A 26 -14.35 -1.06 12.57
C ALA A 26 -13.70 0.24 13.09
N ALA A 27 -12.36 0.33 13.07
CA ALA A 27 -11.62 1.51 13.54
C ALA A 27 -11.48 2.62 12.49
N TRP A 28 -12.11 2.50 11.31
CA TRP A 28 -12.04 3.49 10.21
C TRP A 28 -12.33 4.94 10.62
N PRO A 29 -13.11 5.27 11.69
CA PRO A 29 -13.30 6.66 12.11
C PRO A 29 -12.08 7.28 12.80
N LEU A 30 -11.13 6.46 13.31
CA LEU A 30 -9.97 6.98 14.04
C LEU A 30 -9.10 7.91 13.20
N PRO A 31 -8.69 7.58 11.96
CA PRO A 31 -7.92 8.49 11.12
C PRO A 31 -8.64 9.82 10.87
N LEU A 32 -9.94 9.79 10.69
CA LEU A 32 -10.76 11.01 10.55
C LEU A 32 -10.69 11.88 11.83
N ALA A 33 -10.89 11.27 13.00
CA ALA A 33 -10.89 11.96 14.28
C ALA A 33 -9.49 12.52 14.64
N THR A 34 -8.44 11.71 14.49
CA THR A 34 -7.07 12.12 14.81
C THR A 34 -6.55 13.18 13.84
N THR A 35 -6.88 13.09 12.57
CA THR A 35 -6.57 14.14 11.58
C THR A 35 -7.34 15.42 11.87
N ALA A 36 -8.61 15.34 12.27
CA ALA A 36 -9.37 16.52 12.70
C ALA A 36 -8.74 17.19 13.95
N ALA A 37 -8.26 16.39 14.90
CA ALA A 37 -7.52 16.88 16.06
C ALA A 37 -6.19 17.54 15.66
N LEU A 38 -5.45 16.99 14.70
CA LEU A 38 -4.26 17.64 14.13
C LEU A 38 -4.61 19.01 13.54
N VAL A 39 -5.66 19.10 12.71
CA VAL A 39 -6.09 20.37 12.11
C VAL A 39 -6.52 21.36 13.19
N TRP A 40 -7.17 20.92 14.24
CA TRP A 40 -7.52 21.75 15.39
C TRP A 40 -6.27 22.30 16.11
N LEU A 41 -5.22 21.49 16.30
CA LEU A 41 -3.93 21.95 16.83
C LEU A 41 -3.27 22.98 15.90
N LEU A 42 -3.26 22.71 14.60
CA LEU A 42 -2.73 23.62 13.57
C LEU A 42 -3.48 24.96 13.58
N ALA A 43 -4.80 24.96 13.76
CA ALA A 43 -5.62 26.16 13.81
C ALA A 43 -5.20 27.10 14.96
N ARG A 44 -4.73 26.57 16.07
CA ARG A 44 -4.27 27.29 17.26
C ARG A 44 -2.79 27.64 17.24
N THR A 45 -2.06 27.10 16.26
CA THR A 45 -0.62 27.30 16.15
C THR A 45 -0.29 28.54 15.33
N ARG A 46 0.68 29.33 15.79
CA ARG A 46 1.22 30.50 15.09
C ARG A 46 2.58 30.14 14.48
N GLY A 47 2.73 30.46 13.18
CA GLY A 47 3.97 30.28 12.42
C GLY A 47 4.12 28.89 11.79
N ALA A 48 4.76 28.88 10.62
CA ALA A 48 4.95 27.69 9.79
C ALA A 48 5.86 26.65 10.46
N VAL A 49 6.91 27.08 11.15
CA VAL A 49 7.87 26.16 11.82
C VAL A 49 7.20 25.34 12.92
N ARG A 50 6.37 25.96 13.74
CA ARG A 50 5.62 25.23 14.79
C ARG A 50 4.60 24.28 14.18
N ALA A 51 3.94 24.68 13.10
CA ALA A 51 3.00 23.84 12.37
C ALA A 51 3.72 22.65 11.72
N ALA A 52 4.91 22.86 11.13
CA ALA A 52 5.78 21.80 10.64
C ALA A 52 6.11 20.79 11.75
N GLY A 53 6.49 21.28 12.94
CA GLY A 53 6.78 20.43 14.10
C GLY A 53 5.61 19.56 14.53
N LEU A 54 4.36 20.09 14.49
CA LEU A 54 3.17 19.31 14.79
C LEU A 54 2.90 18.24 13.71
N GLY A 55 3.03 18.60 12.42
CA GLY A 55 2.90 17.66 11.31
C GLY A 55 3.96 16.56 11.35
N TRP A 56 5.19 16.95 11.68
CA TRP A 56 6.30 16.00 11.86
C TRP A 56 6.06 15.04 13.02
N ALA A 57 5.65 15.54 14.18
CA ALA A 57 5.36 14.70 15.34
C ALA A 57 4.21 13.73 15.05
N TYR A 58 3.11 14.23 14.46
CA TYR A 58 1.98 13.40 14.06
C TYR A 58 2.37 12.32 13.04
N GLY A 59 3.09 12.70 11.98
CA GLY A 59 3.56 11.77 10.96
C GLY A 59 4.53 10.73 11.52
N THR A 60 5.45 11.14 12.42
CA THR A 60 6.38 10.22 13.09
C THR A 60 5.63 9.22 13.96
N GLY A 61 4.66 9.67 14.76
CA GLY A 61 3.83 8.77 15.56
C GLY A 61 3.04 7.77 14.71
N TRP A 62 2.42 8.27 13.64
CA TRP A 62 1.68 7.43 12.69
C TRP A 62 2.56 6.36 12.05
N LEU A 63 3.67 6.77 11.44
CA LEU A 63 4.52 5.84 10.70
C LEU A 63 5.30 4.91 11.64
N ALA A 64 5.86 5.42 12.75
CA ALA A 64 6.57 4.55 13.69
C ALA A 64 5.67 3.48 14.29
N ALA A 65 4.45 3.83 14.71
CA ALA A 65 3.49 2.87 15.23
C ALA A 65 2.91 1.94 14.15
N GLY A 66 2.81 2.41 12.89
CA GLY A 66 2.21 1.63 11.81
C GLY A 66 3.16 0.65 11.13
N VAL A 67 4.47 0.93 11.12
CA VAL A 67 5.48 0.07 10.47
C VAL A 67 6.52 -0.47 11.45
N TRP A 68 6.20 -0.55 12.75
CA TRP A 68 7.11 -1.07 13.77
C TRP A 68 7.63 -2.47 13.46
N TRP A 69 6.87 -3.25 12.70
CA TRP A 69 7.21 -4.61 12.29
C TRP A 69 8.48 -4.68 11.39
N LEU A 70 8.92 -3.59 10.80
CA LEU A 70 10.22 -3.51 10.13
C LEU A 70 11.38 -3.83 11.09
N TYR A 71 11.19 -3.57 12.40
CA TYR A 71 12.13 -3.98 13.43
C TYR A 71 12.39 -5.50 13.40
N VAL A 72 11.32 -6.31 13.21
CA VAL A 72 11.45 -7.78 13.17
C VAL A 72 12.36 -8.20 12.02
N SER A 73 12.15 -7.63 10.83
CA SER A 73 12.99 -7.92 9.66
C SER A 73 14.47 -7.55 9.90
N MET A 74 14.73 -6.36 10.42
CA MET A 74 16.08 -5.87 10.65
C MET A 74 16.79 -6.59 11.79
N HIS A 75 16.09 -6.83 12.90
CA HIS A 75 16.71 -7.44 14.09
C HIS A 75 16.83 -8.95 13.94
N ARG A 76 15.74 -9.65 13.58
CA ARG A 76 15.73 -11.12 13.54
C ARG A 76 16.47 -11.68 12.34
N TYR A 77 16.24 -11.12 11.14
CA TYR A 77 16.78 -11.65 9.89
C TYR A 77 18.00 -10.88 9.38
N GLY A 78 18.06 -9.56 9.63
CA GLY A 78 19.21 -8.73 9.30
C GLY A 78 20.31 -8.73 10.37
N HIS A 79 20.08 -9.42 11.51
CA HIS A 79 21.02 -9.51 12.65
C HIS A 79 21.49 -8.15 13.22
N ILE A 80 20.72 -7.09 12.97
CA ILE A 80 20.99 -5.75 13.49
C ILE A 80 20.72 -5.72 14.99
N ALA A 81 21.60 -5.11 15.77
CA ALA A 81 21.41 -4.95 17.22
C ALA A 81 20.07 -4.26 17.53
N ALA A 82 19.33 -4.77 18.51
CA ALA A 82 17.96 -4.32 18.83
C ALA A 82 17.79 -2.78 18.95
N PRO A 83 18.68 -2.03 19.67
CA PRO A 83 18.56 -0.57 19.75
C PRO A 83 18.73 0.11 18.38
N LEU A 84 19.61 -0.42 17.54
CA LEU A 84 19.91 0.14 16.22
C LEU A 84 18.77 -0.14 15.24
N ALA A 85 18.17 -1.33 15.28
CA ALA A 85 16.98 -1.66 14.49
C ALA A 85 15.79 -0.77 14.89
N ALA A 86 15.55 -0.57 16.18
CA ALA A 86 14.51 0.35 16.68
C ALA A 86 14.76 1.81 16.25
N LEU A 87 16.02 2.27 16.35
CA LEU A 87 16.40 3.59 15.89
C LEU A 87 16.21 3.75 14.38
N ALA A 88 16.53 2.74 13.58
CA ALA A 88 16.35 2.77 12.13
C ALA A 88 14.87 2.93 11.74
N VAL A 89 13.94 2.21 12.41
CA VAL A 89 12.49 2.40 12.21
C VAL A 89 12.07 3.81 12.56
N LEU A 90 12.53 4.34 13.69
CA LEU A 90 12.19 5.69 14.13
C LEU A 90 12.74 6.75 13.18
N VAL A 91 13.98 6.61 12.70
CA VAL A 91 14.59 7.52 11.72
C VAL A 91 13.84 7.48 10.39
N LEU A 92 13.47 6.29 9.91
CA LEU A 92 12.64 6.15 8.71
C LEU A 92 11.30 6.85 8.87
N ALA A 93 10.59 6.61 9.98
CA ALA A 93 9.31 7.25 10.27
C ALA A 93 9.44 8.77 10.35
N ALA A 94 10.47 9.28 11.04
CA ALA A 94 10.75 10.70 11.15
C ALA A 94 11.11 11.35 9.81
N PHE A 95 11.87 10.66 8.96
CA PHE A 95 12.19 11.11 7.60
C PHE A 95 10.93 11.19 6.73
N LEU A 96 10.12 10.14 6.70
CA LEU A 96 8.89 10.12 5.92
C LEU A 96 7.85 11.13 6.44
N ALA A 97 7.86 11.46 7.73
CA ALA A 97 7.01 12.48 8.33
C ALA A 97 7.34 13.91 7.85
N LEU A 98 8.52 14.15 7.23
CA LEU A 98 8.88 15.45 6.68
C LEU A 98 7.93 15.91 5.56
N TYR A 99 7.36 14.99 4.80
CA TYR A 99 6.34 15.34 3.80
C TYR A 99 5.11 15.97 4.44
N LEU A 100 4.63 15.39 5.53
CA LEU A 100 3.49 15.96 6.27
C LEU A 100 3.87 17.23 7.04
N ALA A 101 5.10 17.34 7.53
CA ALA A 101 5.62 18.56 8.12
C ALA A 101 5.58 19.72 7.13
N ALA A 102 6.03 19.50 5.89
CA ALA A 102 5.99 20.50 4.82
C ALA A 102 4.54 20.91 4.48
N ALA A 103 3.62 19.94 4.39
CA ALA A 103 2.20 20.20 4.17
C ALA A 103 1.58 21.04 5.29
N CYS A 104 1.87 20.73 6.55
CA CYS A 104 1.38 21.50 7.71
C CYS A 104 1.98 22.91 7.78
N ALA A 105 3.26 23.08 7.42
CA ALA A 105 3.90 24.39 7.30
C ALA A 105 3.21 25.26 6.24
N ALA A 106 2.99 24.70 5.05
CA ALA A 106 2.30 25.35 3.95
C ALA A 106 0.85 25.71 4.32
N PHE A 107 0.14 24.80 4.97
CA PHE A 107 -1.20 25.06 5.50
C PHE A 107 -1.22 26.26 6.45
N ALA A 108 -0.34 26.31 7.43
CA ALA A 108 -0.25 27.43 8.37
C ALA A 108 0.09 28.76 7.70
N ARG A 109 0.88 28.72 6.60
CA ARG A 109 1.31 29.90 5.84
C ARG A 109 0.21 30.43 4.92
N TRP A 110 -0.61 29.52 4.32
CA TRP A 110 -1.55 29.88 3.25
C TRP A 110 -3.02 29.83 3.66
N ARG A 111 -3.35 29.34 4.85
CA ARG A 111 -4.73 29.34 5.34
C ARG A 111 -5.32 30.75 5.41
N SER A 112 -6.56 30.88 4.98
CA SER A 112 -7.26 32.17 4.86
C SER A 112 -8.06 32.55 6.11
N GLY A 113 -8.38 31.60 6.97
CA GLY A 113 -9.34 31.74 8.08
C GLY A 113 -10.79 31.43 7.67
N HIS A 114 -11.04 31.15 6.37
CA HIS A 114 -12.34 30.71 5.87
C HIS A 114 -12.34 29.17 5.76
N TRP A 115 -12.97 28.51 6.68
CA TRP A 115 -12.85 27.06 6.85
C TRP A 115 -13.21 26.22 5.64
N GLY A 116 -14.17 26.63 4.81
CA GLY A 116 -14.47 25.94 3.57
C GLY A 116 -13.31 25.97 2.54
N ARG A 117 -12.51 27.04 2.53
CA ARG A 117 -11.29 27.15 1.70
C ARG A 117 -10.13 26.43 2.36
N ASP A 118 -10.01 26.57 3.67
CA ASP A 118 -8.91 25.99 4.44
C ASP A 118 -9.00 24.47 4.48
N ALA A 119 -10.20 23.88 4.52
CA ALA A 119 -10.38 22.42 4.43
C ALA A 119 -9.92 21.88 3.06
N ARG A 120 -10.24 22.58 1.96
CA ARG A 120 -9.75 22.19 0.61
C ARG A 120 -8.24 22.35 0.48
N LEU A 121 -7.66 23.40 1.06
CA LEU A 121 -6.21 23.58 1.10
C LEU A 121 -5.55 22.45 1.88
N PHE A 122 -6.07 22.09 3.06
CA PHE A 122 -5.51 21.00 3.86
C PHE A 122 -5.54 19.68 3.10
N ALA A 123 -6.67 19.35 2.47
CA ALA A 123 -6.80 18.15 1.64
C ALA A 123 -5.82 18.11 0.47
N ALA A 124 -5.65 19.24 -0.23
CA ALA A 124 -4.70 19.34 -1.33
C ALA A 124 -3.25 19.14 -0.86
N LEU A 125 -2.87 19.75 0.26
CA LEU A 125 -1.52 19.60 0.83
C LEU A 125 -1.29 18.21 1.39
N TRP A 126 -2.31 17.58 2.00
CA TRP A 126 -2.27 16.18 2.42
C TRP A 126 -2.03 15.26 1.22
N LEU A 127 -2.81 15.43 0.16
CA LEU A 127 -2.66 14.65 -1.07
C LEU A 127 -1.26 14.79 -1.67
N LEU A 128 -0.73 16.02 -1.78
CA LEU A 128 0.65 16.23 -2.26
C LEU A 128 1.69 15.55 -1.38
N ALA A 129 1.52 15.57 -0.06
CA ALA A 129 2.42 14.88 0.87
C ALA A 129 2.38 13.36 0.70
N GLU A 130 1.19 12.77 0.53
CA GLU A 130 1.05 11.33 0.30
C GLU A 130 1.58 10.90 -1.07
N LEU A 131 1.31 11.67 -2.13
CA LEU A 131 1.86 11.41 -3.47
C LEU A 131 3.39 11.52 -3.47
N ALA A 132 3.95 12.56 -2.82
CA ALA A 132 5.40 12.70 -2.70
C ALA A 132 6.02 11.52 -1.96
N ARG A 133 5.41 11.07 -0.84
CA ARG A 133 5.85 9.89 -0.10
C ARG A 133 5.71 8.60 -0.90
N GLY A 134 4.71 8.51 -1.77
CA GLY A 134 4.46 7.34 -2.63
C GLY A 134 5.39 7.25 -3.84
N VAL A 135 6.06 8.35 -4.25
CA VAL A 135 6.85 8.39 -5.49
C VAL A 135 8.32 8.72 -5.26
N LEU A 136 8.64 9.66 -4.36
CA LEU A 136 10.02 10.11 -4.15
C LEU A 136 10.84 9.03 -3.42
N PHE A 137 12.12 8.91 -3.79
CA PHE A 137 13.05 7.90 -3.25
C PHE A 137 12.54 6.46 -3.40
N THR A 138 11.99 6.15 -4.57
CA THR A 138 11.31 4.90 -4.94
C THR A 138 9.92 4.71 -4.32
N GLY A 139 9.49 5.60 -3.45
CA GLY A 139 8.18 5.55 -2.81
C GLY A 139 8.06 4.61 -1.63
N PHE A 140 7.30 5.05 -0.63
CA PHE A 140 6.85 4.21 0.49
C PHE A 140 5.38 4.52 0.80
N PRO A 141 4.42 4.03 -0.02
CA PRO A 141 3.00 4.32 0.14
C PRO A 141 2.32 3.46 1.22
N TRP A 142 3.04 2.59 1.93
CA TRP A 142 2.49 1.83 3.05
C TRP A 142 1.83 2.78 4.04
N LEU A 143 0.67 2.42 4.58
CA LEU A 143 -0.18 3.28 5.40
C LEU A 143 -0.68 4.55 4.69
N ALA A 144 -0.82 4.60 3.36
CA ALA A 144 -1.59 5.68 2.75
C ALA A 144 -2.99 5.73 3.38
N ALA A 145 -3.48 6.93 3.72
CA ALA A 145 -4.67 7.08 4.56
C ALA A 145 -5.91 6.38 3.99
N GLY A 146 -6.01 6.26 2.67
CA GLY A 146 -7.08 5.55 2.00
C GLY A 146 -7.16 4.05 2.34
N TYR A 147 -6.06 3.39 2.72
CA TYR A 147 -6.11 1.98 3.12
C TYR A 147 -6.90 1.75 4.40
N SER A 148 -6.92 2.71 5.32
CA SER A 148 -7.73 2.65 6.54
C SER A 148 -9.24 2.70 6.27
N GLN A 149 -9.64 3.01 5.03
CA GLN A 149 -11.02 3.24 4.62
C GLN A 149 -11.60 2.08 3.80
N VAL A 150 -10.90 0.95 3.68
CA VAL A 150 -11.28 -0.18 2.81
C VAL A 150 -12.66 -0.76 3.10
N ASP A 151 -13.12 -0.69 4.34
CA ASP A 151 -14.46 -1.10 4.79
C ASP A 151 -15.37 0.08 5.16
N ALA A 152 -14.91 1.32 4.94
CA ALA A 152 -15.66 2.53 5.22
C ALA A 152 -16.45 2.98 3.99
N PRO A 153 -17.45 3.86 4.15
CA PRO A 153 -18.20 4.43 3.02
C PRO A 153 -17.31 5.08 1.95
N LEU A 154 -16.15 5.64 2.34
CA LEU A 154 -15.21 6.26 1.40
C LEU A 154 -14.57 5.26 0.43
N ALA A 155 -14.59 3.96 0.71
CA ALA A 155 -14.16 2.92 -0.22
C ALA A 155 -14.92 2.96 -1.56
N ALA A 156 -16.15 3.45 -1.56
CA ALA A 156 -16.96 3.66 -2.77
C ALA A 156 -16.28 4.58 -3.81
N LEU A 157 -15.32 5.40 -3.39
CA LEU A 157 -14.55 6.28 -4.27
C LEU A 157 -13.36 5.57 -4.94
N ALA A 158 -12.99 4.35 -4.49
CA ALA A 158 -11.82 3.65 -5.01
C ALA A 158 -11.81 3.51 -6.55
N PRO A 159 -12.92 3.12 -7.22
CA PRO A 159 -12.95 2.99 -8.67
C PRO A 159 -12.83 4.33 -9.43
N TRP A 160 -12.87 5.46 -8.74
CA TRP A 160 -12.82 6.80 -9.34
C TRP A 160 -11.47 7.48 -9.13
N VAL A 161 -10.97 7.47 -7.89
CA VAL A 161 -9.82 8.30 -7.47
C VAL A 161 -8.71 7.52 -6.74
N GLY A 162 -8.89 6.23 -6.53
CA GLY A 162 -7.91 5.36 -5.88
C GLY A 162 -7.62 5.73 -4.41
N VAL A 163 -6.61 5.07 -3.85
CA VAL A 163 -6.22 5.21 -2.44
C VAL A 163 -5.90 6.65 -2.04
N TYR A 164 -5.19 7.37 -2.88
CA TYR A 164 -4.76 8.75 -2.58
C TYR A 164 -5.94 9.73 -2.61
N GLY A 165 -6.86 9.55 -3.56
CA GLY A 165 -8.08 10.38 -3.60
C GLY A 165 -8.98 10.14 -2.40
N ILE A 166 -9.11 8.89 -1.93
CA ILE A 166 -9.83 8.56 -0.69
C ILE A 166 -9.18 9.27 0.50
N GLY A 167 -7.84 9.21 0.63
CA GLY A 167 -7.09 9.91 1.68
C GLY A 167 -7.31 11.42 1.65
N ALA A 168 -7.34 12.03 0.46
CA ALA A 168 -7.62 13.46 0.29
C ALA A 168 -9.05 13.85 0.74
N VAL A 169 -10.05 13.04 0.39
CA VAL A 169 -11.45 13.28 0.81
C VAL A 169 -11.59 13.12 2.32
N MET A 170 -10.96 12.11 2.91
CA MET A 170 -10.91 11.94 4.36
C MET A 170 -10.27 13.16 5.04
N ALA A 171 -9.13 13.63 4.55
CA ALA A 171 -8.43 14.81 5.08
C ALA A 171 -9.28 16.09 4.94
N TRP A 172 -9.99 16.25 3.82
CA TRP A 172 -10.94 17.36 3.64
C TRP A 172 -12.04 17.33 4.68
N TRP A 173 -12.65 16.18 4.91
CA TRP A 173 -13.74 16.05 5.88
C TRP A 173 -13.23 16.25 7.32
N ALA A 174 -12.07 15.70 7.65
CA ALA A 174 -11.41 15.93 8.94
C ALA A 174 -11.17 17.43 9.20
N ALA A 175 -10.69 18.17 8.20
CA ALA A 175 -10.49 19.60 8.30
C ALA A 175 -11.81 20.38 8.42
N ALA A 176 -12.86 19.95 7.75
CA ALA A 176 -14.20 20.54 7.87
C ALA A 176 -14.77 20.35 9.28
N LEU A 177 -14.61 19.16 9.87
CA LEU A 177 -15.02 18.88 11.25
C LEU A 177 -14.23 19.72 12.27
N ALA A 178 -12.91 19.82 12.10
CA ALA A 178 -12.08 20.71 12.92
C ALA A 178 -12.55 22.17 12.81
N GLY A 179 -12.90 22.61 11.59
CA GLY A 179 -13.43 23.93 11.30
C GLY A 179 -14.74 24.22 12.03
N LEU A 180 -15.62 23.22 12.16
CA LEU A 180 -16.87 23.35 12.92
C LEU A 180 -16.61 23.71 14.38
N VAL A 181 -15.65 23.00 15.01
CA VAL A 181 -15.28 23.25 16.41
C VAL A 181 -14.60 24.61 16.59
N VAL A 182 -13.63 24.96 15.71
CA VAL A 182 -12.84 26.19 15.85
C VAL A 182 -13.66 27.42 15.54
N SER A 183 -14.58 27.35 14.59
CA SER A 183 -15.43 28.48 14.18
C SER A 183 -16.72 28.63 15.00
N ARG A 184 -16.90 27.81 16.06
CA ARG A 184 -18.12 27.75 16.87
C ARG A 184 -19.38 27.57 16.01
N GLY A 185 -19.36 26.61 15.12
CA GLY A 185 -20.49 26.22 14.28
C GLY A 185 -20.59 26.95 12.92
N ARG A 186 -19.82 28.04 12.67
CA ARG A 186 -19.93 28.77 11.40
C ARG A 186 -19.51 27.94 10.16
N ALA A 187 -18.75 26.87 10.34
CA ALA A 187 -18.33 25.96 9.27
C ALA A 187 -19.29 24.77 9.06
N TRP A 188 -20.51 24.81 9.61
CA TRP A 188 -21.45 23.68 9.58
C TRP A 188 -21.79 23.19 8.17
N HIS A 189 -21.88 24.10 7.19
CA HIS A 189 -22.12 23.71 5.80
C HIS A 189 -21.08 22.71 5.27
N SER A 190 -19.79 22.97 5.49
CA SER A 190 -18.72 22.07 5.02
C SER A 190 -18.76 20.71 5.72
N ALA A 191 -19.02 20.70 7.04
CA ALA A 191 -19.14 19.47 7.81
C ALA A 191 -20.38 18.67 7.41
N ALA A 192 -21.53 19.34 7.21
CA ALA A 192 -22.78 18.72 6.74
C ALA A 192 -22.63 18.16 5.31
N THR A 193 -21.99 18.92 4.41
CA THR A 193 -21.70 18.43 3.05
C THR A 193 -20.87 17.14 3.10
N GLY A 194 -19.85 17.08 3.96
CA GLY A 194 -19.06 15.86 4.16
C GLY A 194 -19.90 14.70 4.68
N ALA A 195 -20.74 14.93 5.68
CA ALA A 195 -21.62 13.91 6.24
C ALA A 195 -22.64 13.40 5.20
N LEU A 196 -23.25 14.31 4.43
CA LEU A 196 -24.16 13.93 3.33
C LEU A 196 -23.45 13.15 2.23
N ALA A 197 -22.26 13.56 1.84
CA ALA A 197 -21.45 12.84 0.85
C ALA A 197 -21.12 11.42 1.32
N VAL A 198 -20.69 11.26 2.58
CA VAL A 198 -20.42 9.95 3.16
C VAL A 198 -21.67 9.09 3.24
N ALA A 199 -22.81 9.66 3.66
CA ALA A 199 -24.08 8.94 3.67
C ALA A 199 -24.51 8.51 2.26
N ALA A 200 -24.37 9.37 1.26
CA ALA A 200 -24.64 9.05 -0.14
C ALA A 200 -23.74 7.91 -0.64
N LEU A 201 -22.44 7.97 -0.36
CA LEU A 201 -21.49 6.92 -0.72
C LEU A 201 -21.78 5.57 -0.03
N ALA A 202 -22.25 5.61 1.23
CA ALA A 202 -22.66 4.41 1.96
C ALA A 202 -23.88 3.73 1.29
N VAL A 203 -24.80 4.53 0.72
CA VAL A 203 -26.00 4.03 0.03
C VAL A 203 -25.70 3.60 -1.40
N LEU A 204 -24.98 4.43 -2.15
CA LEU A 204 -24.72 4.19 -3.58
C LEU A 204 -23.66 3.12 -3.82
N GLY A 205 -22.72 2.96 -2.88
CA GLY A 205 -21.58 2.06 -3.05
C GLY A 205 -20.65 2.47 -4.20
N PRO A 206 -19.71 1.59 -4.61
CA PRO A 206 -18.67 1.91 -5.60
C PRO A 206 -19.18 1.97 -7.06
N GLY A 207 -20.45 1.65 -7.32
CA GLY A 207 -20.96 1.44 -8.67
C GLY A 207 -20.41 0.17 -9.33
N GLU A 208 -20.97 -0.20 -10.48
CA GLU A 208 -20.50 -1.32 -11.30
C GLU A 208 -19.89 -0.80 -12.59
N HIS A 209 -18.57 -0.94 -12.74
CA HIS A 209 -17.80 -0.53 -13.92
C HIS A 209 -17.23 -1.74 -14.68
N SER A 210 -17.47 -2.94 -14.18
CA SER A 210 -16.98 -4.17 -14.76
C SER A 210 -18.10 -5.21 -14.85
N ARG A 211 -17.92 -6.20 -15.73
CA ARG A 211 -18.86 -7.30 -15.95
C ARG A 211 -18.17 -8.65 -15.75
N ALA A 212 -18.95 -9.69 -15.46
CA ALA A 212 -18.42 -11.04 -15.32
C ALA A 212 -17.81 -11.53 -16.66
N ALA A 213 -16.62 -12.13 -16.59
CA ALA A 213 -15.84 -12.62 -17.74
C ALA A 213 -15.51 -14.11 -17.63
N GLY A 214 -16.29 -14.88 -16.87
CA GLY A 214 -16.11 -16.31 -16.70
C GLY A 214 -15.52 -16.67 -15.32
N ALA A 215 -15.71 -17.92 -14.95
CA ALA A 215 -15.25 -18.47 -13.67
C ALA A 215 -13.90 -19.17 -13.84
N LEU A 216 -13.00 -19.02 -12.87
CA LEU A 216 -11.68 -19.63 -12.85
C LEU A 216 -11.52 -20.43 -11.56
N PRO A 217 -11.42 -21.76 -11.61
CA PRO A 217 -11.01 -22.55 -10.46
C PRO A 217 -9.56 -22.23 -10.08
N VAL A 218 -9.32 -21.93 -8.80
CA VAL A 218 -7.99 -21.60 -8.28
C VAL A 218 -7.65 -22.43 -7.05
N THR A 219 -6.37 -22.76 -6.92
CA THR A 219 -5.77 -23.35 -5.72
C THR A 219 -4.61 -22.47 -5.29
N LEU A 220 -4.73 -21.83 -4.13
CA LEU A 220 -3.70 -20.99 -3.54
C LEU A 220 -2.97 -21.77 -2.47
N VAL A 221 -1.67 -21.87 -2.57
CA VAL A 221 -0.85 -22.65 -1.62
C VAL A 221 -0.19 -21.69 -0.62
N GLN A 222 -0.39 -21.96 0.67
CA GLN A 222 0.37 -21.35 1.77
C GLN A 222 1.44 -22.34 2.21
N THR A 223 2.71 -22.00 2.00
CA THR A 223 3.81 -22.94 2.17
C THR A 223 4.31 -23.03 3.60
N ASP A 224 4.13 -21.97 4.38
CA ASP A 224 4.56 -21.83 5.78
C ASP A 224 6.00 -22.31 6.01
N VAL A 225 6.90 -21.79 5.17
CA VAL A 225 8.34 -22.02 5.32
C VAL A 225 8.93 -20.88 6.15
N PRO A 226 9.52 -21.16 7.34
CA PRO A 226 10.17 -20.14 8.14
C PRO A 226 11.27 -19.42 7.35
N GLN A 227 11.38 -18.11 7.52
CA GLN A 227 12.30 -17.29 6.70
C GLN A 227 13.77 -17.65 6.91
N ASP A 228 14.15 -18.03 8.12
CA ASP A 228 15.49 -18.51 8.49
C ASP A 228 15.82 -19.91 7.93
N GLU A 229 14.81 -20.71 7.59
CA GLU A 229 14.97 -22.04 7.00
C GLU A 229 14.86 -22.03 5.45
N LYS A 230 14.32 -20.97 4.87
CA LYS A 230 13.96 -20.91 3.43
C LYS A 230 15.15 -21.15 2.49
N PHE A 231 16.33 -20.71 2.89
CA PHE A 231 17.57 -20.86 2.11
C PHE A 231 18.54 -21.87 2.73
N ALA A 232 18.12 -22.57 3.79
CA ALA A 232 18.97 -23.54 4.46
C ALA A 232 19.07 -24.83 3.61
N SER A 233 20.28 -25.21 3.19
CA SER A 233 20.53 -26.39 2.36
C SER A 233 20.00 -27.69 2.96
N ALA A 234 20.06 -27.84 4.28
CA ALA A 234 19.53 -29.00 5.00
C ALA A 234 18.01 -29.18 4.88
N ARG A 235 17.25 -28.12 4.65
CA ARG A 235 15.78 -28.14 4.50
C ARG A 235 15.32 -28.10 3.06
N MET A 236 16.21 -27.72 2.13
CA MET A 236 15.89 -27.44 0.72
C MET A 236 15.20 -28.63 0.04
N ALA A 237 15.74 -29.83 0.17
CA ALA A 237 15.17 -31.03 -0.44
C ALA A 237 13.73 -31.31 0.03
N ALA A 238 13.49 -31.20 1.34
CA ALA A 238 12.17 -31.41 1.92
C ALA A 238 11.16 -30.32 1.47
N THR A 239 11.61 -29.07 1.39
CA THR A 239 10.79 -27.93 0.94
C THR A 239 10.40 -28.08 -0.53
N LEU A 240 11.35 -28.40 -1.42
CA LEU A 240 11.08 -28.64 -2.84
C LEU A 240 10.16 -29.85 -3.06
N ALA A 241 10.40 -30.95 -2.33
CA ALA A 241 9.54 -32.13 -2.41
C ALA A 241 8.12 -31.87 -1.92
N ALA A 242 7.96 -31.09 -0.85
CA ALA A 242 6.65 -30.68 -0.37
C ALA A 242 5.93 -29.77 -1.38
N LEU A 243 6.61 -28.79 -1.95
CA LEU A 243 6.07 -27.92 -2.99
C LEU A 243 5.66 -28.70 -4.24
N ALA A 244 6.50 -29.63 -4.71
CA ALA A 244 6.17 -30.49 -5.84
C ALA A 244 4.90 -31.31 -5.58
N ARG A 245 4.73 -31.90 -4.39
CA ARG A 245 3.50 -32.63 -4.02
C ARG A 245 2.26 -31.74 -4.11
N GLU A 246 2.33 -30.49 -3.62
CA GLU A 246 1.23 -29.53 -3.72
C GLU A 246 0.88 -29.21 -5.17
N LEU A 247 1.89 -28.93 -6.01
CA LEU A 247 1.72 -28.62 -7.42
C LEU A 247 1.17 -29.80 -8.22
N LEU A 248 1.76 -31.00 -8.04
CA LEU A 248 1.38 -32.22 -8.76
C LEU A 248 0.02 -32.78 -8.33
N ALA A 249 -0.48 -32.39 -7.16
CA ALA A 249 -1.81 -32.79 -6.71
C ALA A 249 -2.95 -32.07 -7.45
N VAL A 250 -2.69 -30.91 -8.07
CA VAL A 250 -3.71 -30.12 -8.77
C VAL A 250 -4.01 -30.76 -10.13
N GLN A 251 -5.24 -31.16 -10.33
CA GLN A 251 -5.70 -31.84 -11.55
C GLN A 251 -6.47 -30.91 -12.50
N ARG A 252 -6.93 -29.76 -12.03
CA ARG A 252 -7.71 -28.78 -12.80
C ARG A 252 -7.58 -27.37 -12.24
N GLY A 253 -7.65 -26.37 -13.11
CA GLY A 253 -7.62 -24.96 -12.75
C GLY A 253 -6.20 -24.42 -12.60
N LEU A 254 -6.10 -23.24 -12.00
CA LEU A 254 -4.85 -22.51 -11.80
C LEU A 254 -4.34 -22.69 -10.37
N VAL A 255 -3.16 -23.26 -10.21
CA VAL A 255 -2.48 -23.25 -8.92
C VAL A 255 -1.50 -22.09 -8.84
N ILE A 256 -1.49 -21.40 -7.70
CA ILE A 256 -0.58 -20.28 -7.43
C ILE A 256 0.18 -20.56 -6.15
N VAL A 257 1.51 -20.49 -6.22
CA VAL A 257 2.39 -20.65 -5.07
C VAL A 257 3.13 -19.35 -4.77
N PRO A 258 3.60 -19.12 -3.53
CA PRO A 258 4.15 -17.84 -3.09
C PRO A 258 5.38 -17.35 -3.86
N GLU A 259 5.73 -16.10 -3.62
CA GLU A 259 7.00 -15.48 -4.00
C GLU A 259 8.19 -16.33 -3.55
N THR A 260 9.12 -16.60 -4.49
CA THR A 260 10.34 -17.39 -4.24
C THR A 260 10.01 -18.74 -3.54
N ALA A 261 8.91 -19.39 -3.95
CA ALA A 261 8.56 -20.71 -3.44
C ALA A 261 9.61 -21.77 -3.84
N VAL A 262 10.23 -21.59 -5.01
CA VAL A 262 11.46 -22.28 -5.43
C VAL A 262 12.62 -21.30 -5.20
N PRO A 263 13.42 -21.45 -4.13
CA PRO A 263 14.43 -20.46 -3.74
C PRO A 263 15.81 -20.69 -4.39
N LEU A 264 15.85 -21.29 -5.57
CA LEU A 264 17.06 -21.62 -6.32
C LEU A 264 16.96 -21.06 -7.74
N LEU A 265 18.07 -20.55 -8.26
CA LEU A 265 18.20 -20.21 -9.68
C LEU A 265 18.08 -21.49 -10.55
N PRO A 266 17.65 -21.41 -11.82
CA PRO A 266 17.42 -22.58 -12.65
C PRO A 266 18.61 -23.54 -12.75
N GLY A 267 19.84 -23.02 -12.89
CA GLY A 267 21.06 -23.85 -12.89
C GLY A 267 21.29 -24.55 -11.55
N GLN A 268 21.19 -23.81 -10.44
CA GLN A 268 21.31 -24.39 -9.09
C GLN A 268 20.26 -25.46 -8.82
N LEU A 269 19.02 -25.26 -9.30
CA LEU A 269 17.95 -26.22 -9.12
C LEU A 269 18.20 -27.49 -9.92
N GLU A 270 18.70 -27.38 -11.15
CA GLU A 270 19.04 -28.54 -11.98
C GLU A 270 20.19 -29.36 -11.38
N ASP A 271 21.20 -28.69 -10.78
CA ASP A 271 22.30 -29.35 -10.06
C ASP A 271 21.82 -30.02 -8.77
N PHE A 272 20.91 -29.38 -8.03
CA PHE A 272 20.43 -29.85 -6.73
C PHE A 272 19.33 -30.91 -6.84
N ALA A 273 18.39 -30.76 -7.76
CA ALA A 273 17.23 -31.62 -7.99
C ALA A 273 17.01 -31.82 -9.50
N PRO A 274 17.86 -32.64 -10.18
CA PRO A 274 17.79 -32.84 -11.62
C PRO A 274 16.39 -33.26 -12.09
N GLY A 275 15.90 -32.57 -13.12
CA GLY A 275 14.60 -32.87 -13.71
C GLY A 275 13.39 -32.34 -12.95
N TYR A 276 13.57 -31.56 -11.87
CA TYR A 276 12.46 -30.97 -11.09
C TYR A 276 11.52 -30.14 -11.99
N TRP A 277 12.06 -29.20 -12.76
CA TRP A 277 11.26 -28.41 -13.69
C TRP A 277 10.65 -29.23 -14.80
N ARG A 278 11.34 -30.26 -15.29
CA ARG A 278 10.82 -31.16 -16.33
C ARG A 278 9.57 -31.91 -15.83
N ALA A 279 9.59 -32.39 -14.60
CA ALA A 279 8.45 -33.06 -13.98
C ALA A 279 7.24 -32.11 -13.84
N LEU A 280 7.46 -30.87 -13.38
CA LEU A 280 6.39 -29.87 -13.28
C LEU A 280 5.84 -29.48 -14.67
N ARG A 281 6.71 -29.20 -15.64
CA ARG A 281 6.28 -28.90 -17.02
C ARG A 281 5.45 -30.02 -17.62
N SER A 282 5.90 -31.27 -17.51
CA SER A 282 5.13 -32.41 -17.99
C SER A 282 3.76 -32.54 -17.32
N HIS A 283 3.67 -32.21 -16.04
CA HIS A 283 2.38 -32.24 -15.33
C HIS A 283 1.43 -31.17 -15.85
N PHE A 284 1.91 -29.93 -16.07
CA PHE A 284 1.08 -28.82 -16.54
C PHE A 284 0.97 -28.75 -18.08
N ASP A 285 1.65 -29.61 -18.82
CA ASP A 285 1.46 -29.78 -20.28
C ASP A 285 0.22 -30.62 -20.61
N VAL A 286 -0.83 -30.43 -19.84
CA VAL A 286 -2.14 -31.07 -20.02
C VAL A 286 -3.21 -29.99 -19.92
N ALA A 287 -4.09 -29.93 -20.93
CA ALA A 287 -5.14 -28.93 -21.00
C ALA A 287 -6.01 -28.88 -19.73
N GLY A 288 -6.40 -27.69 -19.34
CA GLY A 288 -7.28 -27.43 -18.20
C GLY A 288 -6.57 -27.32 -16.86
N ARG A 289 -5.23 -27.29 -16.83
CA ARG A 289 -4.44 -26.99 -15.62
C ARG A 289 -3.27 -26.07 -15.93
N ALA A 290 -2.99 -25.16 -15.01
CA ALA A 290 -1.88 -24.22 -15.11
C ALA A 290 -1.29 -23.91 -13.74
N ALA A 291 -0.07 -23.36 -13.72
CA ALA A 291 0.59 -22.93 -12.50
C ALA A 291 1.24 -21.56 -12.66
N LEU A 292 1.20 -20.75 -11.57
CA LEU A 292 2.07 -19.58 -11.37
C LEU A 292 3.00 -19.86 -10.20
N VAL A 293 4.30 -19.87 -10.48
CA VAL A 293 5.34 -20.29 -9.52
C VAL A 293 6.30 -19.15 -9.27
N GLY A 294 6.41 -18.70 -8.00
CA GLY A 294 7.43 -17.72 -7.61
C GLY A 294 8.83 -18.36 -7.57
N VAL A 295 9.77 -17.81 -8.34
CA VAL A 295 11.12 -18.34 -8.53
C VAL A 295 12.09 -17.23 -8.96
N PRO A 296 13.35 -17.19 -8.50
CA PRO A 296 14.36 -16.33 -9.09
C PRO A 296 14.76 -16.87 -10.46
N LEU A 297 14.88 -15.99 -11.47
CA LEU A 297 15.28 -16.36 -12.84
C LEU A 297 16.51 -15.55 -13.28
N GLY A 298 17.38 -16.20 -14.05
CA GLY A 298 18.66 -15.62 -14.49
C GLY A 298 19.86 -16.37 -13.91
N ASP A 299 20.98 -15.71 -13.84
CA ASP A 299 22.25 -16.25 -13.32
C ASP A 299 23.05 -15.16 -12.60
N PHE A 300 24.14 -15.54 -11.91
CA PHE A 300 24.98 -14.59 -11.19
C PHE A 300 25.87 -13.73 -12.08
N GLU A 301 26.12 -14.12 -13.33
CA GLU A 301 27.00 -13.39 -14.25
C GLU A 301 26.24 -12.27 -14.95
N ARG A 302 25.01 -12.56 -15.40
CA ARG A 302 24.16 -11.65 -16.20
C ARG A 302 23.13 -10.91 -15.37
N GLY A 303 22.97 -11.33 -14.12
CA GLY A 303 21.97 -10.83 -13.19
C GLY A 303 20.73 -11.74 -13.12
N TYR A 304 20.00 -11.60 -12.05
CA TYR A 304 18.80 -12.39 -11.77
C TYR A 304 17.64 -11.50 -11.30
N THR A 305 16.43 -11.99 -11.49
CA THR A 305 15.19 -11.30 -11.17
C THR A 305 14.37 -12.10 -10.16
N ASN A 306 13.57 -11.41 -9.35
CA ASN A 306 12.48 -12.03 -8.60
C ASN A 306 11.30 -12.20 -9.55
N SER A 307 10.87 -13.42 -9.82
CA SER A 307 10.02 -13.70 -10.97
C SER A 307 8.86 -14.64 -10.65
N VAL A 308 7.89 -14.62 -11.55
CA VAL A 308 6.81 -15.61 -11.63
C VAL A 308 6.95 -16.35 -12.94
N LEU A 309 7.04 -17.67 -12.86
CA LEU A 309 7.01 -18.58 -13.99
C LEU A 309 5.59 -19.10 -14.18
N GLY A 310 5.04 -19.00 -15.39
CA GLY A 310 3.75 -19.57 -15.74
C GLY A 310 3.91 -20.85 -16.56
N LEU A 311 3.22 -21.90 -16.14
CA LEU A 311 3.21 -23.23 -16.80
C LEU A 311 1.79 -23.52 -17.28
N GLU A 312 1.65 -23.82 -18.57
CA GLU A 312 0.39 -24.17 -19.25
C GLU A 312 0.68 -25.04 -20.48
N ALA A 313 -0.28 -25.90 -20.83
CA ALA A 313 -0.17 -26.80 -21.98
C ALA A 313 -0.04 -26.04 -23.30
N GLY A 314 0.93 -26.45 -24.11
CA GLY A 314 1.11 -25.95 -25.48
C GLY A 314 1.46 -24.47 -25.61
N ALA A 315 1.63 -23.75 -24.53
CA ALA A 315 2.03 -22.35 -24.51
C ALA A 315 3.55 -22.18 -24.37
N ALA A 316 4.08 -21.09 -24.92
CA ALA A 316 5.43 -20.65 -24.57
C ALA A 316 5.50 -20.33 -23.08
N GLU A 317 6.65 -20.58 -22.46
CA GLU A 317 6.87 -20.33 -21.05
C GLU A 317 6.58 -18.85 -20.73
N TYR A 318 5.60 -18.62 -19.85
CA TYR A 318 5.29 -17.27 -19.38
C TYR A 318 6.28 -16.86 -18.30
N ARG A 319 6.77 -15.63 -18.40
CA ARG A 319 7.65 -15.03 -17.41
C ARG A 319 7.17 -13.63 -17.04
N TYR A 320 7.09 -13.36 -15.75
CA TYR A 320 6.92 -12.03 -15.17
C TYR A 320 8.07 -11.75 -14.22
N ASP A 321 8.74 -10.64 -14.39
CA ASP A 321 9.82 -10.18 -13.51
C ASP A 321 9.35 -8.99 -12.68
N LYS A 322 9.63 -9.01 -11.38
CA LYS A 322 9.28 -7.94 -10.45
C LYS A 322 9.84 -6.60 -10.93
N HIS A 323 8.96 -5.63 -11.10
CA HIS A 323 9.33 -4.29 -11.54
C HIS A 323 9.69 -3.38 -10.37
N HIS A 324 8.83 -3.36 -9.34
CA HIS A 324 9.04 -2.51 -8.16
C HIS A 324 9.76 -3.26 -7.05
N LEU A 325 11.06 -3.05 -6.95
CA LEU A 325 11.93 -3.72 -5.97
C LEU A 325 11.85 -3.03 -4.60
N VAL A 326 11.95 -3.84 -3.54
CA VAL A 326 11.96 -3.37 -2.14
C VAL A 326 13.32 -2.73 -1.83
N PRO A 327 13.35 -1.44 -1.42
CA PRO A 327 14.58 -0.80 -0.99
C PRO A 327 15.21 -1.53 0.20
N PHE A 328 16.53 -1.69 0.19
CA PHE A 328 17.33 -2.42 1.19
C PHE A 328 17.03 -3.93 1.31
N GLY A 329 16.03 -4.44 0.63
CA GLY A 329 15.72 -5.87 0.59
C GLY A 329 16.10 -6.54 -0.73
N GLU A 330 15.89 -5.85 -1.85
CA GLU A 330 16.13 -6.38 -3.20
C GLU A 330 17.10 -5.52 -4.03
N PHE A 331 17.32 -4.29 -3.62
CA PHE A 331 18.35 -3.42 -4.18
C PHE A 331 18.83 -2.39 -3.13
N ILE A 332 20.04 -1.88 -3.33
CA ILE A 332 20.61 -0.85 -2.47
C ILE A 332 20.41 0.53 -3.12
N PRO A 333 19.68 1.46 -2.47
CA PRO A 333 19.55 2.82 -2.98
C PRO A 333 20.92 3.50 -3.16
N ARG A 334 21.05 4.35 -4.19
CA ARG A 334 22.30 5.08 -4.45
C ARG A 334 22.74 5.87 -3.22
N GLY A 335 24.02 5.74 -2.85
CA GLY A 335 24.60 6.42 -1.69
C GLY A 335 24.52 5.65 -0.37
N PHE A 336 23.86 4.47 -0.33
CA PHE A 336 23.71 3.69 0.91
C PHE A 336 24.54 2.39 0.93
N ARG A 337 25.41 2.11 -0.05
CA ARG A 337 26.27 0.91 -0.05
C ARG A 337 27.13 0.79 1.19
N TRP A 338 27.72 1.89 1.65
CA TRP A 338 28.49 1.93 2.88
C TRP A 338 27.72 1.46 4.12
N PHE A 339 26.42 1.75 4.18
CA PHE A 339 25.56 1.34 5.29
C PHE A 339 25.29 -0.17 5.26
N THR A 340 25.02 -0.74 4.10
CA THR A 340 24.74 -2.17 3.94
C THR A 340 26.01 -3.00 4.14
N GLU A 341 27.16 -2.52 3.69
CA GLU A 341 28.48 -3.13 3.94
C GLU A 341 28.82 -3.12 5.44
N LEU A 342 28.62 -1.98 6.12
CA LEU A 342 28.81 -1.85 7.56
C LEU A 342 27.91 -2.80 8.36
N MET A 343 26.69 -2.98 7.91
CA MET A 343 25.66 -3.77 8.60
C MET A 343 25.67 -5.25 8.22
N HIS A 344 26.54 -5.69 7.29
CA HIS A 344 26.60 -7.07 6.79
C HIS A 344 25.25 -7.62 6.35
N ILE A 345 24.40 -6.77 5.75
CA ILE A 345 23.08 -7.15 5.27
C ILE A 345 23.29 -7.97 3.99
N PRO A 346 22.87 -9.24 3.96
CA PRO A 346 22.99 -10.07 2.76
C PRO A 346 21.92 -9.62 1.74
N LEU A 347 22.26 -8.65 0.90
CA LEU A 347 21.37 -8.12 -0.11
C LEU A 347 21.70 -8.70 -1.48
N GLY A 348 20.65 -9.14 -2.18
CA GLY A 348 20.71 -9.39 -3.60
C GLY A 348 20.49 -8.08 -4.38
N ASP A 349 21.29 -7.81 -5.40
CA ASP A 349 21.01 -6.79 -6.40
C ASP A 349 20.15 -7.45 -7.50
N PHE A 350 18.84 -7.49 -7.30
CA PHE A 350 17.92 -7.99 -8.30
C PHE A 350 17.80 -7.02 -9.47
N ALA A 351 17.74 -7.56 -10.69
CA ALA A 351 17.38 -6.79 -11.87
C ALA A 351 15.86 -6.51 -11.89
N ARG A 352 15.49 -5.39 -12.50
CA ARG A 352 14.07 -4.95 -12.58
C ARG A 352 13.41 -5.51 -13.84
N GLY A 353 12.16 -5.94 -13.72
CA GLY A 353 11.29 -6.23 -14.83
C GLY A 353 10.70 -4.98 -15.48
N VAL A 354 9.78 -5.20 -16.42
CA VAL A 354 9.05 -4.13 -17.14
C VAL A 354 7.66 -3.90 -16.50
N PRO A 355 7.20 -2.63 -16.40
CA PRO A 355 5.95 -2.31 -15.69
C PRO A 355 4.68 -2.70 -16.45
N ASP A 356 4.75 -2.88 -17.77
CA ASP A 356 3.65 -3.18 -18.69
C ASP A 356 3.68 -4.64 -19.20
N ALA A 357 4.27 -5.54 -18.40
CA ALA A 357 4.35 -6.96 -18.74
C ALA A 357 2.96 -7.55 -19.07
N ALA A 358 2.91 -8.41 -20.08
CA ALA A 358 1.69 -9.09 -20.48
C ALA A 358 1.12 -9.94 -19.34
N SER A 359 -0.20 -10.09 -19.30
CA SER A 359 -0.87 -11.01 -18.37
C SER A 359 -0.65 -12.47 -18.79
N PHE A 360 -0.63 -13.38 -17.82
CA PHE A 360 -0.69 -14.81 -18.07
C PHE A 360 -2.09 -15.17 -18.57
N ALA A 361 -2.16 -15.82 -19.72
CA ALA A 361 -3.43 -16.27 -20.31
C ALA A 361 -3.71 -17.71 -19.86
N PHE A 362 -4.90 -17.97 -19.34
CA PHE A 362 -5.37 -19.30 -19.02
C PHE A 362 -6.90 -19.35 -18.98
N ASP A 363 -7.51 -20.33 -19.66
CA ASP A 363 -8.96 -20.60 -19.65
C ASP A 363 -9.82 -19.33 -19.88
N ALA A 364 -9.54 -18.58 -20.94
CA ALA A 364 -10.15 -17.29 -21.28
C ALA A 364 -9.93 -16.16 -20.25
N GLN A 365 -9.11 -16.38 -19.23
CA GLN A 365 -8.74 -15.35 -18.25
C GLN A 365 -7.35 -14.76 -18.59
N ARG A 366 -7.18 -13.50 -18.21
CA ARG A 366 -5.92 -12.77 -18.26
C ARG A 366 -5.52 -12.42 -16.82
N ILE A 367 -4.56 -13.17 -16.31
CA ILE A 367 -4.11 -13.07 -14.92
C ILE A 367 -2.89 -12.15 -14.87
N ALA A 368 -2.96 -11.04 -14.13
CA ALA A 368 -1.85 -10.13 -13.91
C ALA A 368 -1.11 -10.51 -12.63
N PRO A 369 0.08 -11.14 -12.69
CA PRO A 369 0.89 -11.35 -11.50
C PRO A 369 1.39 -10.01 -10.95
N THR A 370 1.45 -9.90 -9.64
CA THR A 370 2.22 -8.91 -8.87
C THR A 370 3.02 -9.64 -7.81
N ILE A 371 4.19 -9.13 -7.46
CA ILE A 371 5.04 -9.78 -6.47
C ILE A 371 5.12 -8.89 -5.22
N CYS A 372 4.51 -9.36 -4.13
CA CYS A 372 4.64 -8.79 -2.78
C CYS A 372 4.37 -7.27 -2.74
N TYR A 373 5.40 -6.46 -2.53
CA TYR A 373 5.40 -5.00 -2.40
C TYR A 373 4.74 -4.25 -3.58
N GLU A 374 4.68 -4.85 -4.77
CA GLU A 374 4.06 -4.23 -5.96
C GLU A 374 2.58 -3.91 -5.79
N ASP A 375 1.87 -4.59 -4.89
CA ASP A 375 0.47 -4.29 -4.57
C ASP A 375 0.27 -2.85 -4.04
N LEU A 376 1.32 -2.20 -3.53
CA LEU A 376 1.23 -0.83 -3.05
C LEU A 376 1.09 0.20 -4.18
N PHE A 377 1.53 -0.15 -5.39
CA PHE A 377 1.67 0.78 -6.52
C PHE A 377 0.54 0.58 -7.53
N GLY A 378 -0.67 1.04 -7.18
CA GLY A 378 -1.84 0.94 -8.05
C GLY A 378 -1.63 1.57 -9.43
N GLU A 379 -0.84 2.65 -9.51
CA GLU A 379 -0.48 3.34 -10.75
C GLU A 379 0.42 2.49 -11.68
N GLU A 380 1.24 1.61 -11.12
CA GLU A 380 2.05 0.68 -11.91
C GLU A 380 1.20 -0.49 -12.41
N ILE A 381 0.35 -1.06 -11.55
CA ILE A 381 -0.63 -2.08 -11.93
C ILE A 381 -1.55 -1.56 -13.04
N ALA A 382 -1.96 -0.28 -12.95
CA ALA A 382 -2.85 0.35 -13.92
C ALA A 382 -2.30 0.35 -15.35
N ARG A 383 -0.98 0.34 -15.56
CA ARG A 383 -0.37 0.33 -16.91
C ARG A 383 -0.84 -0.86 -17.75
N ARG A 384 -1.15 -1.98 -17.11
CA ARG A 384 -1.68 -3.18 -17.77
C ARG A 384 -3.13 -3.02 -18.25
N PHE A 385 -3.80 -1.92 -17.88
CA PHE A 385 -5.16 -1.58 -18.30
C PHE A 385 -5.21 -0.53 -19.43
N ALA A 386 -4.05 -0.12 -19.96
CA ALA A 386 -3.97 0.88 -21.02
C ALA A 386 -4.67 0.44 -22.31
N ASP A 387 -4.59 -0.86 -22.63
CA ASP A 387 -5.35 -1.51 -23.68
C ASP A 387 -6.47 -2.36 -23.06
N ALA A 388 -7.73 -1.92 -23.24
CA ALA A 388 -8.89 -2.58 -22.68
C ALA A 388 -9.06 -4.03 -23.17
N SER A 389 -8.63 -4.36 -24.40
CA SER A 389 -8.74 -5.70 -24.96
C SER A 389 -7.76 -6.69 -24.30
N ARG A 390 -6.67 -6.19 -23.76
CA ARG A 390 -5.60 -6.95 -23.10
C ARG A 390 -5.62 -6.79 -21.57
N ALA A 391 -6.53 -5.95 -21.05
CA ALA A 391 -6.63 -5.68 -19.63
C ALA A 391 -6.83 -6.98 -18.83
N PRO A 392 -6.20 -7.11 -17.65
CA PRO A 392 -6.34 -8.30 -16.83
C PRO A 392 -7.79 -8.48 -16.36
N THR A 393 -8.20 -9.75 -16.23
CA THR A 393 -9.50 -10.13 -15.66
C THR A 393 -9.39 -10.55 -14.21
N VAL A 394 -8.18 -10.93 -13.76
CA VAL A 394 -7.82 -11.34 -12.40
C VAL A 394 -6.44 -10.77 -12.06
N ILE A 395 -6.23 -10.34 -10.84
CA ILE A 395 -4.91 -9.98 -10.30
C ILE A 395 -4.44 -11.10 -9.38
N ALA A 396 -3.17 -11.52 -9.51
CA ALA A 396 -2.58 -12.56 -8.68
C ALA A 396 -1.36 -12.00 -7.93
N ASN A 397 -1.46 -11.89 -6.60
CA ASN A 397 -0.34 -11.45 -5.77
C ASN A 397 0.38 -12.66 -5.16
N LEU A 398 1.65 -12.82 -5.51
CA LEU A 398 2.54 -13.82 -4.94
C LEU A 398 3.44 -13.13 -3.90
N SER A 399 3.39 -13.55 -2.64
CA SER A 399 4.05 -12.78 -1.58
C SER A 399 4.79 -13.64 -0.56
N ASN A 400 5.86 -13.07 -0.01
CA ASN A 400 6.57 -13.65 1.14
C ASN A 400 6.68 -12.61 2.26
N ILE A 401 5.66 -12.55 3.11
CA ILE A 401 5.59 -11.61 4.23
C ILE A 401 6.20 -12.17 5.52
N ALA A 402 6.80 -13.37 5.48
CA ALA A 402 7.45 -14.02 6.62
C ALA A 402 8.55 -13.16 7.28
N TRP A 403 9.16 -12.24 6.51
CA TRP A 403 10.14 -11.26 7.01
C TRP A 403 9.66 -10.42 8.19
N PHE A 404 8.36 -10.27 8.37
CA PHE A 404 7.78 -9.37 9.37
C PHE A 404 7.16 -10.13 10.55
N GLY A 405 7.17 -11.48 10.52
CA GLY A 405 6.57 -12.32 11.56
C GLY A 405 5.06 -12.14 11.68
N ASP A 406 4.49 -12.66 12.77
CA ASP A 406 3.07 -12.50 13.10
C ASP A 406 2.81 -11.10 13.65
N THR A 407 2.56 -10.17 12.78
CA THR A 407 2.43 -8.75 13.12
C THR A 407 1.34 -8.05 12.29
N ALA A 408 1.16 -6.76 12.56
CA ALA A 408 0.24 -5.90 11.81
C ALA A 408 0.53 -5.85 10.29
N ALA A 409 1.72 -6.26 9.83
CA ALA A 409 2.06 -6.30 8.41
C ALA A 409 1.12 -7.20 7.60
N VAL A 410 0.68 -8.34 8.17
CA VAL A 410 -0.19 -9.31 7.51
C VAL A 410 -1.56 -8.70 7.18
N PRO A 411 -2.37 -8.22 8.13
CA PRO A 411 -3.65 -7.60 7.81
C PRO A 411 -3.53 -6.27 7.05
N GLN A 412 -2.47 -5.49 7.26
CA GLN A 412 -2.22 -4.28 6.47
C GLN A 412 -2.02 -4.61 4.99
N HIS A 413 -1.22 -5.62 4.66
CA HIS A 413 -0.98 -6.03 3.28
C HIS A 413 -2.24 -6.64 2.64
N LEU A 414 -3.08 -7.35 3.41
CA LEU A 414 -4.38 -7.80 2.94
C LEU A 414 -5.30 -6.62 2.59
N ALA A 415 -5.36 -5.59 3.42
CA ALA A 415 -6.14 -4.39 3.16
C ALA A 415 -5.68 -3.65 1.88
N ILE A 416 -4.37 -3.64 1.60
CA ILE A 416 -3.81 -3.09 0.35
C ILE A 416 -4.36 -3.84 -0.86
N SER A 417 -4.29 -5.17 -0.90
CA SER A 417 -4.82 -5.98 -2.00
C SER A 417 -6.34 -5.84 -2.15
N ARG A 418 -7.08 -5.72 -1.03
CA ARG A 418 -8.52 -5.44 -1.05
C ARG A 418 -8.84 -4.11 -1.73
N LEU A 419 -8.02 -3.09 -1.48
CA LEU A 419 -8.19 -1.80 -2.14
C LEU A 419 -7.84 -1.87 -3.64
N ARG A 420 -6.83 -2.64 -4.03
CA ARG A 420 -6.56 -2.93 -5.47
C ARG A 420 -7.77 -3.57 -6.14
N ALA A 421 -8.43 -4.54 -5.46
CA ALA A 421 -9.64 -5.15 -5.99
C ALA A 421 -10.74 -4.11 -6.24
N LEU A 422 -10.94 -3.16 -5.33
CA LEU A 422 -11.91 -2.06 -5.47
C LEU A 422 -11.56 -1.09 -6.59
N GLU A 423 -10.29 -0.66 -6.68
CA GLU A 423 -9.84 0.33 -7.68
C GLU A 423 -10.01 -0.15 -9.10
N PHE A 424 -9.68 -1.42 -9.36
CA PHE A 424 -9.74 -2.00 -10.70
C PHE A 424 -11.02 -2.78 -10.96
N GLN A 425 -11.84 -3.02 -9.94
CA GLN A 425 -12.95 -3.97 -9.97
C GLN A 425 -12.53 -5.32 -10.58
N ARG A 426 -11.42 -5.84 -10.07
CA ARG A 426 -10.88 -7.16 -10.38
C ARG A 426 -10.79 -8.00 -9.12
N PRO A 427 -11.14 -9.28 -9.18
CA PRO A 427 -10.82 -10.17 -8.09
C PRO A 427 -9.29 -10.23 -7.91
N VAL A 428 -8.85 -10.33 -6.65
CA VAL A 428 -7.45 -10.53 -6.31
C VAL A 428 -7.30 -11.87 -5.62
N VAL A 429 -6.40 -12.71 -6.14
CA VAL A 429 -6.02 -13.97 -5.50
C VAL A 429 -4.60 -13.80 -4.93
N ARG A 430 -4.44 -14.16 -3.67
CA ARG A 430 -3.17 -13.99 -2.95
C ARG A 430 -2.64 -15.33 -2.51
N ALA A 431 -1.47 -15.72 -3.00
CA ALA A 431 -0.71 -16.86 -2.48
C ALA A 431 0.48 -16.32 -1.67
N THR A 432 0.49 -16.57 -0.37
CA THR A 432 1.52 -16.05 0.53
C THR A 432 2.22 -17.18 1.26
N ASN A 433 3.47 -16.95 1.68
CA ASN A 433 4.21 -17.95 2.42
C ASN A 433 3.59 -18.22 3.81
N THR A 434 3.37 -17.16 4.61
CA THR A 434 2.92 -17.28 6.02
C THR A 434 1.58 -16.59 6.30
N GLY A 435 0.90 -16.02 5.29
CA GLY A 435 -0.40 -15.33 5.43
C GLY A 435 -0.35 -13.89 4.90
N ALA A 436 -1.47 -13.21 4.60
CA ALA A 436 -2.79 -13.84 4.48
C ALA A 436 -2.97 -14.38 3.05
N THR A 437 -3.08 -15.68 2.90
CA THR A 437 -3.49 -16.31 1.64
C THR A 437 -5.00 -16.17 1.52
N ALA A 438 -5.50 -15.53 0.47
CA ALA A 438 -6.90 -15.15 0.38
C ALA A 438 -7.41 -15.05 -1.06
N ILE A 439 -8.73 -15.27 -1.22
CA ILE A 439 -9.50 -14.94 -2.41
C ILE A 439 -10.34 -13.71 -2.10
N ILE A 440 -10.18 -12.65 -2.89
CA ILE A 440 -10.84 -11.36 -2.72
C ILE A 440 -11.68 -11.08 -3.97
N ASP A 441 -12.95 -10.74 -3.81
CA ASP A 441 -13.81 -10.38 -4.93
C ASP A 441 -13.52 -8.98 -5.47
N HIS A 442 -14.12 -8.63 -6.61
CA HIS A 442 -13.98 -7.32 -7.26
C HIS A 442 -14.51 -6.13 -6.43
N ARG A 443 -15.18 -6.38 -5.32
CA ARG A 443 -15.67 -5.39 -4.35
C ARG A 443 -14.79 -5.32 -3.10
N GLY A 444 -13.63 -5.97 -3.12
CA GLY A 444 -12.69 -5.98 -2.00
C GLY A 444 -13.11 -6.85 -0.82
N ARG A 445 -14.12 -7.72 -0.97
CA ARG A 445 -14.57 -8.62 0.10
C ARG A 445 -13.76 -9.90 0.06
N VAL A 446 -13.28 -10.33 1.21
CA VAL A 446 -12.59 -11.62 1.37
C VAL A 446 -13.64 -12.73 1.30
N GLN A 447 -13.51 -13.61 0.32
CA GLN A 447 -14.39 -14.77 0.11
C GLN A 447 -13.85 -16.03 0.79
N GLY A 448 -12.54 -16.11 0.96
CA GLY A 448 -11.86 -17.18 1.68
C GLY A 448 -10.47 -16.72 2.10
N GLU A 449 -10.03 -17.16 3.26
CA GLU A 449 -8.72 -16.82 3.84
C GLU A 449 -8.21 -17.99 4.66
N LEU A 450 -6.90 -18.27 4.59
CA LEU A 450 -6.22 -19.25 5.44
C LEU A 450 -5.73 -18.58 6.72
N ALA A 451 -5.76 -19.33 7.80
CA ALA A 451 -5.12 -18.91 9.05
C ALA A 451 -3.63 -18.65 8.79
N PRO A 452 -3.08 -17.52 9.26
CA PRO A 452 -1.65 -17.25 9.15
C PRO A 452 -0.80 -18.33 9.83
N PHE A 453 0.44 -18.50 9.37
CA PHE A 453 1.41 -19.45 9.93
C PHE A 453 0.90 -20.91 9.99
N THR A 454 0.17 -21.31 8.96
CA THR A 454 -0.29 -22.69 8.74
C THR A 454 0.06 -23.14 7.33
N ARG A 455 0.53 -24.38 7.18
CA ARG A 455 0.68 -24.98 5.85
C ARG A 455 -0.68 -25.50 5.39
N ALA A 456 -1.22 -24.90 4.34
CA ALA A 456 -2.55 -25.25 3.83
C ALA A 456 -2.70 -24.83 2.36
N ARG A 457 -3.80 -25.27 1.74
CA ARG A 457 -4.26 -24.78 0.45
C ARG A 457 -5.66 -24.20 0.57
N LEU A 458 -5.94 -23.15 -0.18
CA LEU A 458 -7.24 -22.54 -0.32
C LEU A 458 -7.75 -22.79 -1.74
N GLU A 459 -8.76 -23.62 -1.84
CA GLU A 459 -9.43 -23.90 -3.11
C GLU A 459 -10.69 -23.03 -3.25
N GLY A 460 -10.93 -22.55 -4.44
CA GLY A 460 -12.11 -21.73 -4.71
C GLY A 460 -12.33 -21.46 -6.19
N VAL A 461 -13.41 -20.75 -6.49
CA VAL A 461 -13.74 -20.30 -7.84
C VAL A 461 -13.78 -18.77 -7.85
N VAL A 462 -12.98 -18.17 -8.72
CA VAL A 462 -12.88 -16.72 -8.87
C VAL A 462 -13.67 -16.30 -10.10
N GLN A 463 -14.53 -15.31 -9.95
CA GLN A 463 -15.25 -14.71 -11.07
C GLN A 463 -14.38 -13.64 -11.72
N GLY A 464 -13.74 -13.95 -12.84
CA GLY A 464 -13.01 -12.96 -13.63
C GLY A 464 -13.92 -11.80 -14.08
N ARG A 465 -13.35 -10.61 -14.20
CA ARG A 465 -14.09 -9.38 -14.52
C ARG A 465 -13.46 -8.67 -15.72
N ASP A 466 -14.29 -8.08 -16.57
CA ASP A 466 -13.89 -7.29 -17.74
C ASP A 466 -14.50 -5.88 -17.68
N GLY A 467 -14.01 -4.94 -18.49
CA GLY A 467 -14.38 -3.52 -18.43
C GLY A 467 -13.33 -2.69 -17.70
N LEU A 468 -13.49 -1.38 -17.66
CA LEU A 468 -12.54 -0.45 -17.01
C LEU A 468 -13.24 0.43 -15.99
N THR A 469 -12.69 0.52 -14.80
CA THR A 469 -13.09 1.57 -13.85
C THR A 469 -12.59 2.94 -14.35
N PRO A 470 -13.24 4.06 -13.98
CA PRO A 470 -12.70 5.39 -14.26
C PRO A 470 -11.26 5.55 -13.80
N TYR A 471 -10.91 5.04 -12.59
CA TYR A 471 -9.55 5.05 -12.07
C TYR A 471 -8.58 4.34 -13.01
N ALA A 472 -8.86 3.08 -13.39
CA ALA A 472 -8.03 2.33 -14.33
C ALA A 472 -7.88 3.07 -15.67
N ALA A 473 -8.95 3.70 -16.17
CA ALA A 473 -8.97 4.36 -17.46
C ALA A 473 -8.05 5.60 -17.52
N TRP A 474 -8.03 6.43 -16.46
CA TRP A 474 -7.19 7.62 -16.47
C TRP A 474 -5.78 7.35 -15.94
N VAL A 475 -5.61 6.52 -14.88
CA VAL A 475 -4.28 6.23 -14.31
C VAL A 475 -3.40 5.47 -15.30
N SER A 476 -3.96 4.52 -16.06
CA SER A 476 -3.20 3.77 -17.06
C SER A 476 -2.55 4.65 -18.13
N ARG A 477 -3.15 5.81 -18.43
CA ARG A 477 -2.69 6.73 -19.48
C ARG A 477 -1.80 7.85 -18.99
N VAL A 478 -2.14 8.40 -17.82
CA VAL A 478 -1.51 9.65 -17.32
C VAL A 478 -0.94 9.52 -15.91
N GLY A 479 -0.95 8.31 -15.33
CA GLY A 479 -0.45 8.09 -13.97
C GLY A 479 -1.18 8.95 -12.94
N LEU A 480 -0.52 9.30 -11.86
CA LEU A 480 -1.09 10.10 -10.76
C LEU A 480 -1.05 11.62 -11.01
N TRP A 481 -0.56 12.06 -12.19
CA TRP A 481 -0.43 13.50 -12.52
C TRP A 481 -1.71 14.33 -12.39
N PRO A 482 -2.91 13.83 -12.74
CA PRO A 482 -4.14 14.61 -12.54
C PRO A 482 -4.41 14.95 -11.08
N LEU A 483 -4.19 14.01 -10.16
CA LEU A 483 -4.33 14.27 -8.74
C LEU A 483 -3.30 15.28 -8.24
N ALA A 484 -2.04 15.13 -8.66
CA ALA A 484 -0.98 16.07 -8.32
C ALA A 484 -1.27 17.46 -8.85
N ALA A 485 -1.72 17.58 -10.10
CA ALA A 485 -2.03 18.87 -10.74
C ALA A 485 -3.20 19.58 -10.04
N VAL A 486 -4.31 18.88 -9.77
CA VAL A 486 -5.46 19.47 -9.06
C VAL A 486 -5.06 19.93 -7.65
N ALA A 487 -4.29 19.14 -6.92
CA ALA A 487 -3.82 19.48 -5.59
C ALA A 487 -2.84 20.67 -5.63
N ALA A 488 -1.90 20.69 -6.58
CA ALA A 488 -0.95 21.78 -6.76
C ALA A 488 -1.66 23.09 -7.15
N MET A 489 -2.63 23.05 -8.06
CA MET A 489 -3.44 24.23 -8.43
C MET A 489 -4.23 24.77 -7.25
N ALA A 490 -4.86 23.90 -6.44
CA ALA A 490 -5.58 24.31 -5.24
C ALA A 490 -4.65 24.98 -4.20
N ALA A 491 -3.46 24.41 -4.00
CA ALA A 491 -2.45 24.97 -3.11
C ALA A 491 -1.90 26.30 -3.62
N ALA A 492 -1.57 26.40 -4.91
CA ALA A 492 -1.08 27.63 -5.55
C ALA A 492 -2.13 28.74 -5.49
N TRP A 493 -3.39 28.43 -5.78
CA TRP A 493 -4.49 29.41 -5.68
C TRP A 493 -4.64 29.95 -4.25
N ALA A 494 -4.51 29.08 -3.23
CA ALA A 494 -4.54 29.50 -1.84
C ALA A 494 -3.30 30.36 -1.48
N ALA A 495 -2.12 29.99 -1.97
CA ALA A 495 -0.88 30.74 -1.76
C ALA A 495 -0.94 32.17 -2.33
N LEU A 496 -1.45 32.31 -3.57
CA LEU A 496 -1.62 33.62 -4.25
C LEU A 496 -2.62 34.53 -3.54
N ARG A 497 -3.61 33.96 -2.87
CA ARG A 497 -4.64 34.70 -2.11
C ARG A 497 -4.37 34.79 -0.62
N ALA A 498 -3.26 34.21 -0.15
CA ALA A 498 -2.88 34.33 1.23
C ALA A 498 -2.60 35.80 1.56
N PRO A 499 -3.20 36.36 2.62
CA PRO A 499 -2.90 37.72 3.01
C PRO A 499 -1.40 37.85 3.28
N CYS A 500 -0.77 38.93 2.74
CA CYS A 500 0.59 39.33 3.10
C CYS A 500 0.59 39.60 4.63
N ARG A 501 0.78 38.54 5.42
CA ARG A 501 1.01 38.69 6.85
C ARG A 501 2.47 39.07 7.02
N ALA A 502 2.72 40.40 7.00
CA ALA A 502 3.88 40.92 7.69
C ALA A 502 3.95 40.26 9.07
N VAL A 503 5.15 39.99 9.55
CA VAL A 503 5.45 39.36 10.87
C VAL A 503 5.04 40.36 11.99
N ALA A 504 3.75 40.68 12.09
CA ALA A 504 3.15 41.52 13.10
C ALA A 504 2.05 40.73 13.80
N GLY A 505 2.16 40.64 15.09
CA GLY A 505 1.29 39.86 15.96
C GLY A 505 -0.19 40.10 15.72
N TRP A 506 -0.95 39.01 15.74
CA TRP A 506 -2.40 39.01 15.80
C TRP A 506 -2.83 39.68 17.12
N PRO A 507 -3.60 40.82 17.09
CA PRO A 507 -4.10 41.46 18.30
C PRO A 507 -5.27 40.65 18.84
N TRP A 508 -5.03 39.77 19.80
CA TRP A 508 -6.01 39.47 20.81
C TRP A 508 -6.00 40.64 21.81
N ARG A 509 -6.50 41.81 21.42
CA ARG A 509 -6.97 42.79 22.43
C ARG A 509 -8.35 42.33 22.86
N GLY A 510 -8.38 41.77 24.03
CA GLY A 510 -9.61 41.58 24.78
C GLY A 510 -10.34 42.93 24.89
N ARG A 511 -11.62 42.96 24.58
CA ARG A 511 -12.55 43.94 25.12
C ARG A 511 -12.68 43.67 26.63
N ARG A 512 -11.77 44.18 27.37
CA ARG A 512 -11.97 44.55 28.78
C ARG A 512 -11.51 45.98 28.84
N GLU A 513 -12.47 46.90 28.78
CA GLU A 513 -12.46 48.31 29.21
C GLU A 513 -13.63 49.05 28.55
N ALA A 514 -14.83 48.76 29.01
CA ALA A 514 -15.98 49.63 28.89
C ALA A 514 -16.97 49.29 29.99
N ALA A 515 -16.52 49.49 31.24
CA ALA A 515 -17.37 49.54 32.41
C ALA A 515 -16.64 50.38 33.47
N ALA A 516 -16.44 51.65 33.15
CA ALA A 516 -16.14 52.71 34.11
C ALA A 516 -16.27 54.05 33.37
N ARG A 517 -17.52 54.53 33.22
CA ARG A 517 -17.97 55.92 33.34
C ARG A 517 -19.48 55.97 33.14
#